data_62e6794c5f2baa26007d598fb701e8ce
#
_entry.id   62e6794c5f2baa26007d598fb701e8ce
#
_cell.length_a   1.000
_cell.length_b   1.000
_cell.length_c   1.000
_cell.angle_alpha   90.00
_cell.angle_beta   90.00
_cell.angle_gamma   90.00
#
_symmetry.space_group_name_H-M   'P 1'
#
loop_
_entity.id
_entity.type
_entity.pdbx_description
1 polymer ?
#
loop_
_entity_poly.entity_id
_entity_poly.type
_entity_poly.pdbx_seq_one_letter_code
_entity_poly.pdbx_strand_id
1 'polypeptide(L)'
;LAVLGSVAMYLPTFGYFASAMFFLAGLGVLRTLWLPLLEISPTVLKLGCIAYLPFLLLELILEEHQIYSVVQLVATAITGLGLLVFTLGTATWLYGKFEKHEIVDFWIYKYSRHPQYLGFILWSYGLLIYVGYKDYIRGAFRVPPTLIWLITTMIAIGVALHEEIEMKKKYGKKYEEYCRKTPFMIPLPKPIVNTITAPLKLLLKEHPRSMKDIIVTTVLYTVILITLSYMLILALKL
;
A
#
# COMPACT_ATOMS: atom_id res chain seq x y z
N LEU A 1 -9.56 33.30 9.64
CA LEU A 1 -8.13 33.22 9.33
C LEU A 1 -7.31 32.64 10.50
N ALA A 2 -7.51 33.12 11.78
CA ALA A 2 -6.79 32.61 12.95
C ALA A 2 -7.03 31.11 13.19
N VAL A 3 -8.28 30.63 13.07
CA VAL A 3 -8.63 29.20 13.22
C VAL A 3 -7.97 28.34 12.12
N LEU A 4 -7.95 28.82 10.87
CA LEU A 4 -7.26 28.14 9.78
C LEU A 4 -5.74 28.10 9.98
N GLY A 5 -5.15 29.16 10.52
CA GLY A 5 -3.74 29.21 10.88
C GLY A 5 -3.39 28.23 12.00
N SER A 6 -4.23 28.15 13.03
CA SER A 6 -4.06 27.19 14.13
C SER A 6 -4.17 25.75 13.65
N VAL A 7 -5.19 25.43 12.82
CA VAL A 7 -5.34 24.09 12.23
C VAL A 7 -4.14 23.76 11.35
N ALA A 8 -3.65 24.69 10.53
CA ALA A 8 -2.48 24.48 9.67
C ALA A 8 -1.18 24.24 10.48
N MET A 9 -1.02 24.87 11.66
CA MET A 9 0.11 24.60 12.57
C MET A 9 0.02 23.25 13.25
N TYR A 10 -1.19 22.78 13.58
CA TYR A 10 -1.39 21.48 14.23
C TYR A 10 -1.42 20.31 13.24
N LEU A 11 -1.68 20.55 11.95
CA LEU A 11 -1.79 19.51 10.94
C LEU A 11 -0.51 18.66 10.80
N PRO A 12 0.72 19.24 10.76
CA PRO A 12 1.95 18.47 10.73
C PRO A 12 2.18 17.68 12.02
N THR A 13 1.90 18.28 13.18
CA THR A 13 2.01 17.62 14.49
C THR A 13 0.99 16.50 14.63
N PHE A 14 -0.24 16.73 14.21
CA PHE A 14 -1.31 15.73 14.20
C PHE A 14 -1.03 14.63 13.18
N GLY A 15 -0.51 14.97 12.01
CA GLY A 15 -0.08 14.01 10.98
C GLY A 15 1.08 13.13 11.46
N TYR A 16 2.09 13.72 12.12
CA TYR A 16 3.18 12.97 12.75
C TYR A 16 2.68 12.09 13.89
N PHE A 17 1.84 12.63 14.77
CA PHE A 17 1.25 11.88 15.88
C PHE A 17 0.29 10.80 15.39
N ALA A 18 -0.55 11.09 14.39
CA ALA A 18 -1.45 10.11 13.77
C ALA A 18 -0.66 9.02 13.04
N SER A 19 0.42 9.36 12.32
CA SER A 19 1.26 8.36 11.65
C SER A 19 2.07 7.54 12.65
N ALA A 20 2.60 8.14 13.71
CA ALA A 20 3.26 7.44 14.81
C ALA A 20 2.28 6.58 15.60
N MET A 21 1.07 7.08 15.88
CA MET A 21 -0.01 6.33 16.54
C MET A 21 -0.58 5.25 15.63
N PHE A 22 -0.73 5.50 14.33
CA PHE A 22 -1.15 4.50 13.35
C PHE A 22 -0.11 3.40 13.22
N PHE A 23 1.16 3.76 13.21
CA PHE A 23 2.28 2.81 13.22
C PHE A 23 2.37 2.08 14.56
N LEU A 24 2.24 2.79 15.71
CA LEU A 24 2.24 2.20 17.04
C LEU A 24 0.92 1.50 17.39
N ALA A 25 -0.23 1.97 16.94
CA ALA A 25 -1.52 1.32 17.15
C ALA A 25 -1.72 0.16 16.17
N GLY A 26 -1.26 0.27 14.94
CA GLY A 26 -1.13 -0.89 14.06
C GLY A 26 -0.22 -1.95 14.65
N LEU A 27 0.93 -1.56 15.20
CA LEU A 27 1.82 -2.43 15.96
C LEU A 27 1.24 -2.82 17.33
N GLY A 28 0.50 -1.95 18.00
CA GLY A 28 -0.03 -2.19 19.35
C GLY A 28 -1.31 -3.03 19.37
N VAL A 29 -2.32 -2.67 18.61
CA VAL A 29 -3.58 -3.43 18.52
C VAL A 29 -3.40 -4.72 17.70
N LEU A 30 -2.64 -4.65 16.61
CA LEU A 30 -2.27 -5.84 15.86
C LEU A 30 -1.25 -6.70 16.62
N ARG A 31 -0.48 -6.13 17.56
CA ARG A 31 0.44 -6.90 18.40
C ARG A 31 -0.27 -7.99 19.19
N THR A 32 -1.46 -7.74 19.70
CA THR A 32 -2.28 -8.76 20.35
C THR A 32 -2.73 -9.87 19.40
N LEU A 33 -2.90 -9.58 18.11
CA LEU A 33 -3.28 -10.58 17.11
C LEU A 33 -2.10 -11.41 16.59
N TRP A 34 -0.88 -10.87 16.62
CA TRP A 34 0.29 -11.54 16.04
C TRP A 34 1.38 -11.89 17.06
N LEU A 35 1.26 -11.45 18.34
CA LEU A 35 2.08 -12.01 19.42
C LEU A 35 2.08 -13.55 19.42
N PRO A 36 0.93 -14.23 19.29
CA PRO A 36 0.93 -15.69 19.20
C PRO A 36 1.71 -16.24 17.99
N LEU A 37 1.73 -15.50 16.88
CA LEU A 37 2.49 -15.88 15.69
C LEU A 37 4.00 -15.69 15.89
N LEU A 38 4.40 -14.67 16.66
CA LEU A 38 5.82 -14.45 17.04
C LEU A 38 6.33 -15.53 17.99
N GLU A 39 5.46 -16.07 18.87
CA GLU A 39 5.81 -17.18 19.76
C GLU A 39 6.09 -18.46 18.97
N ILE A 40 5.45 -18.62 17.78
CA ILE A 40 5.73 -19.73 16.89
C ILE A 40 7.08 -19.56 16.19
N SER A 41 7.35 -18.41 15.60
CA SER A 41 8.62 -18.09 14.95
C SER A 41 8.76 -16.60 14.62
N PRO A 42 9.91 -15.96 14.94
CA PRO A 42 10.24 -14.61 14.51
C PRO A 42 10.22 -14.42 12.98
N THR A 43 10.45 -15.50 12.22
CA THR A 43 10.47 -15.48 10.75
C THR A 43 9.10 -15.22 10.14
N VAL A 44 8.02 -15.39 10.89
CA VAL A 44 6.64 -15.09 10.43
C VAL A 44 6.53 -13.63 9.97
N LEU A 45 7.19 -12.69 10.64
CA LEU A 45 7.18 -11.28 10.23
C LEU A 45 7.84 -11.03 8.87
N LYS A 46 8.72 -11.93 8.42
CA LYS A 46 9.38 -11.86 7.11
C LYS A 46 8.48 -12.33 5.96
N LEU A 47 7.30 -12.90 6.23
CA LEU A 47 6.39 -13.47 5.22
C LEU A 47 5.75 -12.43 4.27
N GLY A 48 6.20 -11.20 4.31
CA GLY A 48 5.92 -10.16 3.32
C GLY A 48 7.17 -9.70 2.57
N CYS A 49 8.32 -10.40 2.72
CA CYS A 49 9.61 -9.96 2.17
C CYS A 49 9.67 -9.87 0.65
N ILE A 50 8.69 -10.41 -0.07
CA ILE A 50 8.54 -10.18 -1.51
C ILE A 50 8.49 -8.68 -1.84
N ALA A 51 7.99 -7.84 -0.94
CA ALA A 51 8.00 -6.39 -1.09
C ALA A 51 9.43 -5.80 -1.12
N TYR A 52 10.41 -6.50 -0.56
CA TYR A 52 11.82 -6.11 -0.56
C TYR A 52 12.58 -6.59 -1.80
N LEU A 53 11.97 -7.40 -2.66
CA LEU A 53 12.67 -7.98 -3.81
C LEU A 53 13.45 -6.94 -4.64
N PRO A 54 12.94 -5.74 -4.95
CA PRO A 54 13.70 -4.73 -5.69
C PRO A 54 14.99 -4.31 -4.96
N PHE A 55 14.97 -4.24 -3.64
CA PHE A 55 16.11 -3.84 -2.82
C PHE A 55 17.09 -4.99 -2.62
N LEU A 56 16.61 -6.22 -2.46
CA LEU A 56 17.45 -7.41 -2.43
C LEU A 56 18.23 -7.58 -3.75
N LEU A 57 17.62 -7.22 -4.88
CA LEU A 57 18.31 -7.22 -6.17
C LEU A 57 19.39 -6.11 -6.25
N LEU A 58 19.14 -4.95 -5.63
CA LEU A 58 20.14 -3.88 -5.52
C LEU A 58 21.34 -4.31 -4.66
N GLU A 59 21.10 -5.06 -3.58
CA GLU A 59 22.17 -5.62 -2.72
C GLU A 59 23.12 -6.55 -3.47
N LEU A 60 22.66 -7.19 -4.54
CA LEU A 60 23.53 -8.02 -5.38
C LEU A 60 24.45 -7.22 -6.30
N ILE A 61 24.17 -5.93 -6.52
CA ILE A 61 24.86 -5.08 -7.50
C ILE A 61 25.71 -4.01 -6.80
N LEU A 62 25.26 -3.50 -5.65
CA LEU A 62 25.87 -2.38 -4.94
C LEU A 62 26.72 -2.89 -3.76
N GLU A 63 27.80 -2.18 -3.48
CA GLU A 63 28.61 -2.40 -2.26
C GLU A 63 27.83 -1.97 -1.01
N GLU A 64 28.12 -2.60 0.13
CA GLU A 64 27.41 -2.42 1.39
C GLU A 64 27.28 -0.92 1.79
N HIS A 65 28.32 -0.13 1.65
CA HIS A 65 28.28 1.28 2.01
C HIS A 65 27.45 2.14 1.03
N GLN A 66 27.35 1.75 -0.24
CA GLN A 66 26.57 2.46 -1.26
C GLN A 66 25.08 2.15 -1.13
N ILE A 67 24.75 0.91 -0.78
CA ILE A 67 23.35 0.49 -0.68
C ILE A 67 22.59 1.28 0.36
N TYR A 68 23.18 1.58 1.52
CA TYR A 68 22.53 2.39 2.56
C TYR A 68 22.11 3.75 2.05
N SER A 69 23.01 4.47 1.39
CA SER A 69 22.72 5.81 0.86
C SER A 69 21.66 5.78 -0.24
N VAL A 70 21.77 4.81 -1.16
CA VAL A 70 20.83 4.64 -2.26
C VAL A 70 19.44 4.27 -1.73
N VAL A 71 19.36 3.30 -0.81
CA VAL A 71 18.09 2.86 -0.24
C VAL A 71 17.42 3.98 0.57
N GLN A 72 18.18 4.74 1.37
CA GLN A 72 17.62 5.88 2.09
C GLN A 72 17.08 6.96 1.16
N LEU A 73 17.81 7.27 0.09
CA LEU A 73 17.36 8.24 -0.92
C LEU A 73 16.06 7.76 -1.58
N VAL A 74 16.03 6.52 -2.05
CA VAL A 74 14.87 5.91 -2.71
C VAL A 74 13.68 5.82 -1.74
N ALA A 75 13.89 5.36 -0.51
CA ALA A 75 12.84 5.30 0.51
C ALA A 75 12.26 6.68 0.82
N THR A 76 13.11 7.70 0.95
CA THR A 76 12.68 9.09 1.16
C THR A 76 11.88 9.61 -0.04
N ALA A 77 12.35 9.35 -1.25
CA ALA A 77 11.65 9.75 -2.47
C ALA A 77 10.27 9.07 -2.60
N ILE A 78 10.18 7.76 -2.34
CA ILE A 78 8.93 7.01 -2.36
C ILE A 78 7.97 7.54 -1.27
N THR A 79 8.47 7.80 -0.06
CA THR A 79 7.68 8.35 1.05
C THR A 79 7.13 9.73 0.68
N GLY A 80 7.97 10.62 0.15
CA GLY A 80 7.58 11.96 -0.28
C GLY A 80 6.56 11.93 -1.43
N LEU A 81 6.78 11.07 -2.43
CA LEU A 81 5.84 10.87 -3.53
C LEU A 81 4.49 10.33 -3.01
N GLY A 82 4.52 9.36 -2.09
CA GLY A 82 3.31 8.82 -1.48
C GLY A 82 2.50 9.88 -0.75
N LEU A 83 3.15 10.72 0.06
CA LEU A 83 2.51 11.85 0.74
C LEU A 83 1.92 12.86 -0.25
N LEU A 84 2.65 13.20 -1.30
CA LEU A 84 2.18 14.11 -2.33
C LEU A 84 0.93 13.57 -3.03
N VAL A 85 0.97 12.31 -3.48
CA VAL A 85 -0.17 11.64 -4.15
C VAL A 85 -1.37 11.55 -3.21
N PHE A 86 -1.16 11.20 -1.93
CA PHE A 86 -2.21 11.14 -0.92
C PHE A 86 -2.86 12.50 -0.70
N THR A 87 -2.05 13.55 -0.52
CA THR A 87 -2.52 14.92 -0.28
C THR A 87 -3.29 15.46 -1.48
N LEU A 88 -2.75 15.30 -2.69
CA LEU A 88 -3.43 15.71 -3.92
C LEU A 88 -4.73 14.93 -4.14
N GLY A 89 -4.72 13.61 -3.88
CA GLY A 89 -5.91 12.77 -3.95
C GLY A 89 -7.01 13.26 -3.00
N THR A 90 -6.65 13.50 -1.74
CA THR A 90 -7.57 13.99 -0.71
C THR A 90 -8.11 15.39 -1.05
N ALA A 91 -7.23 16.31 -1.45
CA ALA A 91 -7.63 17.67 -1.83
C ALA A 91 -8.58 17.66 -3.03
N THR A 92 -8.27 16.85 -4.07
CA THR A 92 -9.12 16.70 -5.26
C THR A 92 -10.50 16.14 -4.89
N TRP A 93 -10.52 15.10 -4.04
CA TRP A 93 -11.77 14.48 -3.59
C TRP A 93 -12.63 15.46 -2.78
N LEU A 94 -12.02 16.18 -1.84
CA LEU A 94 -12.72 17.21 -1.05
C LEU A 94 -13.30 18.29 -1.95
N TYR A 95 -12.50 18.82 -2.89
CA TYR A 95 -12.96 19.81 -3.85
C TYR A 95 -14.17 19.29 -4.65
N GLY A 96 -14.07 18.07 -5.19
CA GLY A 96 -15.17 17.43 -5.91
C GLY A 96 -16.43 17.26 -5.06
N LYS A 97 -16.28 16.97 -3.76
CA LYS A 97 -17.40 16.89 -2.81
C LYS A 97 -18.06 18.26 -2.57
N PHE A 98 -17.27 19.33 -2.40
CA PHE A 98 -17.78 20.67 -2.21
C PHE A 98 -18.52 21.18 -3.44
N GLU A 99 -18.00 20.89 -4.64
CA GLU A 99 -18.63 21.24 -5.92
C GLU A 99 -19.77 20.28 -6.33
N LYS A 100 -20.11 19.30 -5.46
CA LYS A 100 -21.15 18.30 -5.68
C LYS A 100 -20.99 17.47 -6.96
N HIS A 101 -19.73 17.22 -7.38
CA HIS A 101 -19.47 16.32 -8.47
C HIS A 101 -19.92 14.90 -8.13
N GLU A 102 -20.65 14.26 -9.02
CA GLU A 102 -21.09 12.87 -8.85
C GLU A 102 -19.92 11.90 -8.91
N ILE A 103 -19.02 12.10 -9.88
CA ILE A 103 -17.79 11.33 -10.08
C ILE A 103 -16.63 12.32 -10.13
N VAL A 104 -15.62 12.09 -9.34
CA VAL A 104 -14.37 12.86 -9.37
C VAL A 104 -13.44 12.20 -10.39
N ASP A 105 -13.31 12.81 -11.58
CA ASP A 105 -12.54 12.28 -12.71
C ASP A 105 -11.53 13.28 -13.28
N PHE A 106 -11.19 14.30 -12.48
CA PHE A 106 -10.28 15.39 -12.86
C PHE A 106 -9.01 15.40 -12.02
N TRP A 107 -8.05 16.25 -12.38
CA TRP A 107 -6.73 16.37 -11.76
C TRP A 107 -6.06 15.00 -11.60
N ILE A 108 -5.68 14.62 -10.36
CA ILE A 108 -4.97 13.36 -10.11
C ILE A 108 -5.84 12.11 -10.37
N TYR A 109 -7.18 12.25 -10.31
CA TYR A 109 -8.11 11.16 -10.61
C TYR A 109 -8.19 10.80 -12.11
N LYS A 110 -7.56 11.60 -13.00
CA LYS A 110 -7.35 11.20 -14.40
C LYS A 110 -6.28 10.11 -14.54
N TYR A 111 -5.35 10.02 -13.59
CA TYR A 111 -4.21 9.11 -13.63
C TYR A 111 -4.38 7.88 -12.76
N SER A 112 -5.21 7.95 -11.75
CA SER A 112 -5.54 6.86 -10.82
C SER A 112 -6.96 7.02 -10.31
N ARG A 113 -7.75 5.94 -10.28
CA ARG A 113 -9.08 5.98 -9.67
C ARG A 113 -9.04 6.02 -8.16
N HIS A 114 -7.94 5.53 -7.57
CA HIS A 114 -7.74 5.44 -6.13
C HIS A 114 -6.41 6.09 -5.68
N PRO A 115 -6.19 7.40 -5.97
CA PRO A 115 -4.93 8.04 -5.67
C PRO A 115 -4.63 8.12 -4.17
N GLN A 116 -5.66 8.19 -3.31
CA GLN A 116 -5.47 8.20 -1.85
C GLN A 116 -4.91 6.86 -1.36
N TYR A 117 -5.47 5.73 -1.80
CA TYR A 117 -4.95 4.41 -1.44
C TYR A 117 -3.56 4.17 -2.03
N LEU A 118 -3.33 4.59 -3.28
CA LEU A 118 -2.00 4.53 -3.89
C LEU A 118 -0.97 5.35 -3.09
N GLY A 119 -1.33 6.58 -2.72
CA GLY A 119 -0.47 7.44 -1.90
C GLY A 119 -0.15 6.83 -0.55
N PHE A 120 -1.15 6.26 0.12
CA PHE A 120 -0.96 5.54 1.39
C PHE A 120 -0.02 4.32 1.24
N ILE A 121 -0.22 3.51 0.21
CA ILE A 121 0.63 2.34 -0.06
C ILE A 121 2.07 2.76 -0.33
N LEU A 122 2.29 3.77 -1.17
CA LEU A 122 3.64 4.29 -1.47
C LEU A 122 4.30 4.89 -0.22
N TRP A 123 3.58 5.72 0.53
CA TRP A 123 4.09 6.33 1.76
C TRP A 123 4.51 5.28 2.79
N SER A 124 3.62 4.34 3.08
CA SER A 124 3.88 3.26 4.04
C SER A 124 4.97 2.31 3.57
N TYR A 125 5.08 2.08 2.25
CA TYR A 125 6.16 1.30 1.65
C TYR A 125 7.52 1.98 1.83
N GLY A 126 7.62 3.28 1.54
CA GLY A 126 8.86 4.03 1.77
C GLY A 126 9.31 3.98 3.23
N LEU A 127 8.38 4.11 4.19
CA LEU A 127 8.67 3.96 5.62
C LEU A 127 9.12 2.52 5.96
N LEU A 128 8.47 1.52 5.39
CA LEU A 128 8.85 0.13 5.59
C LEU A 128 10.31 -0.13 5.16
N ILE A 129 10.70 0.36 3.97
CA ILE A 129 12.06 0.26 3.46
C ILE A 129 13.03 0.99 4.38
N TYR A 130 12.70 2.22 4.77
CA TYR A 130 13.53 3.03 5.66
C TYR A 130 13.82 2.33 6.99
N VAL A 131 12.80 1.71 7.59
CA VAL A 131 12.94 0.94 8.84
C VAL A 131 13.80 -0.31 8.64
N GLY A 132 13.67 -1.00 7.51
CA GLY A 132 14.40 -2.23 7.22
C GLY A 132 15.92 -2.04 7.09
N TYR A 133 16.36 -0.83 6.69
CA TYR A 133 17.77 -0.50 6.50
C TYR A 133 18.35 0.41 7.59
N LYS A 134 17.67 0.57 8.72
CA LYS A 134 18.16 1.37 9.83
C LYS A 134 18.83 0.50 10.88
N ASP A 135 20.07 0.87 11.26
CA ASP A 135 20.76 0.23 12.39
C ASP A 135 20.10 0.60 13.72
N TYR A 136 19.61 -0.41 14.42
CA TYR A 136 19.04 -0.24 15.75
C TYR A 136 20.08 -0.50 16.83
N ILE A 137 20.39 0.53 17.63
CA ILE A 137 21.45 0.52 18.65
C ILE A 137 21.21 -0.46 19.80
N ARG A 138 20.01 -1.04 19.97
CA ARG A 138 19.65 -1.86 21.13
C ARG A 138 18.88 -3.14 20.78
N GLY A 139 19.41 -3.97 19.88
CA GLY A 139 18.86 -5.33 19.69
C GLY A 139 17.37 -5.40 19.31
N ALA A 140 16.79 -4.29 18.85
CA ALA A 140 15.46 -4.29 18.29
C ALA A 140 15.45 -5.15 17.03
N PHE A 141 14.37 -5.87 16.84
CA PHE A 141 14.21 -6.79 15.72
C PHE A 141 14.61 -6.13 14.39
N ARG A 142 15.68 -6.60 13.80
CA ARG A 142 16.14 -6.24 12.44
C ARG A 142 15.16 -6.65 11.35
N VAL A 143 14.12 -7.35 11.70
CA VAL A 143 13.14 -7.85 10.74
C VAL A 143 12.07 -6.80 10.54
N PRO A 144 12.00 -6.19 9.35
CA PRO A 144 10.93 -5.26 9.04
C PRO A 144 9.59 -5.98 9.11
N PRO A 145 8.51 -5.31 9.55
CA PRO A 145 7.18 -5.87 9.66
C PRO A 145 6.50 -6.02 8.27
N THR A 146 7.18 -6.70 7.35
CA THR A 146 6.75 -6.85 5.95
C THR A 146 5.41 -7.54 5.83
N LEU A 147 5.14 -8.55 6.66
CA LEU A 147 3.85 -9.25 6.66
C LEU A 147 2.69 -8.30 6.98
N ILE A 148 2.89 -7.41 7.96
CA ILE A 148 1.85 -6.46 8.38
C ILE A 148 1.57 -5.46 7.27
N TRP A 149 2.62 -4.93 6.65
CA TRP A 149 2.49 -4.04 5.52
C TRP A 149 1.77 -4.71 4.36
N LEU A 150 2.11 -5.97 4.06
CA LEU A 150 1.46 -6.76 3.02
C LEU A 150 -0.05 -6.90 3.29
N ILE A 151 -0.42 -7.34 4.51
CA ILE A 151 -1.83 -7.51 4.90
C ILE A 151 -2.57 -6.17 4.83
N THR A 152 -1.99 -5.10 5.37
CA THR A 152 -2.60 -3.75 5.34
C THR A 152 -2.81 -3.26 3.91
N THR A 153 -1.83 -3.48 3.03
CA THR A 153 -1.93 -3.16 1.61
C THR A 153 -3.05 -3.94 0.93
N MET A 154 -3.16 -5.24 1.20
CA MET A 154 -4.22 -6.07 0.63
C MET A 154 -5.60 -5.66 1.13
N ILE A 155 -5.73 -5.26 2.40
CA ILE A 155 -6.98 -4.68 2.92
C ILE A 155 -7.32 -3.37 2.20
N ALA A 156 -6.36 -2.47 2.03
CA ALA A 156 -6.56 -1.21 1.32
C ALA A 156 -7.03 -1.43 -0.13
N ILE A 157 -6.43 -2.40 -0.84
CA ILE A 157 -6.86 -2.82 -2.18
C ILE A 157 -8.29 -3.39 -2.13
N GLY A 158 -8.61 -4.22 -1.14
CA GLY A 158 -9.95 -4.78 -0.96
C GLY A 158 -11.02 -3.70 -0.75
N VAL A 159 -10.72 -2.68 0.07
CA VAL A 159 -11.61 -1.52 0.28
C VAL A 159 -11.80 -0.73 -1.03
N ALA A 160 -10.72 -0.47 -1.77
CA ALA A 160 -10.79 0.21 -3.06
C ALA A 160 -11.65 -0.58 -4.08
N LEU A 161 -11.53 -1.90 -4.12
CA LEU A 161 -12.40 -2.76 -4.96
C LEU A 161 -13.87 -2.70 -4.52
N HIS A 162 -14.13 -2.61 -3.22
CA HIS A 162 -15.49 -2.45 -2.71
C HIS A 162 -16.10 -1.12 -3.13
N GLU A 163 -15.35 -0.02 -3.02
CA GLU A 163 -15.78 1.29 -3.50
C GLU A 163 -16.13 1.27 -5.00
N GLU A 164 -15.37 0.53 -5.83
CA GLU A 164 -15.69 0.39 -7.25
C GLU A 164 -17.03 -0.31 -7.50
N ILE A 165 -17.36 -1.33 -6.70
CA ILE A 165 -18.66 -2.00 -6.82
C ILE A 165 -19.79 -1.03 -6.48
N GLU A 166 -19.64 -0.27 -5.39
CA GLU A 166 -20.65 0.71 -4.98
C GLU A 166 -20.79 1.86 -5.99
N MET A 167 -19.69 2.35 -6.54
CA MET A 167 -19.71 3.38 -7.57
C MET A 167 -20.36 2.88 -8.87
N LYS A 168 -20.09 1.64 -9.29
CA LYS A 168 -20.76 1.02 -10.46
C LYS A 168 -22.26 0.84 -10.23
N LYS A 169 -22.67 0.42 -9.04
CA LYS A 169 -24.10 0.32 -8.69
C LYS A 169 -24.79 1.67 -8.75
N LYS A 170 -24.12 2.72 -8.25
CA LYS A 170 -24.70 4.06 -8.12
C LYS A 170 -24.75 4.82 -9.45
N TYR A 171 -23.71 4.75 -10.26
CA TYR A 171 -23.54 5.59 -11.45
C TYR A 171 -23.54 4.82 -12.78
N GLY A 172 -23.59 3.49 -12.75
CA GLY A 172 -23.76 2.64 -13.92
C GLY A 172 -22.74 2.92 -15.03
N LYS A 173 -23.25 3.10 -16.25
CA LYS A 173 -22.45 3.33 -17.47
C LYS A 173 -21.48 4.50 -17.36
N LYS A 174 -21.86 5.59 -16.68
CA LYS A 174 -21.00 6.77 -16.49
C LYS A 174 -19.70 6.41 -15.75
N TYR A 175 -19.81 5.58 -14.70
CA TYR A 175 -18.62 5.12 -13.98
C TYR A 175 -17.81 4.08 -14.76
N GLU A 176 -18.47 3.22 -15.55
CA GLU A 176 -17.78 2.28 -16.43
C GLU A 176 -16.94 2.98 -17.49
N GLU A 177 -17.42 4.08 -18.07
CA GLU A 177 -16.65 4.90 -19.02
C GLU A 177 -15.41 5.51 -18.37
N TYR A 178 -15.54 5.97 -17.12
CA TYR A 178 -14.40 6.44 -16.33
C TYR A 178 -13.40 5.31 -16.08
N CYS A 179 -13.85 4.10 -15.70
CA CYS A 179 -13.00 2.93 -15.51
C CYS A 179 -12.23 2.50 -16.77
N ARG A 180 -12.79 2.71 -17.96
CA ARG A 180 -12.11 2.41 -19.23
C ARG A 180 -10.97 3.37 -19.54
N LYS A 181 -11.09 4.63 -19.11
CA LYS A 181 -10.12 5.70 -19.38
C LYS A 181 -9.01 5.77 -18.33
N THR A 182 -9.34 5.44 -17.08
CA THR A 182 -8.45 5.63 -15.93
C THR A 182 -8.10 4.29 -15.28
N PRO A 183 -6.82 4.00 -15.04
CA PRO A 183 -6.39 2.77 -14.38
C PRO A 183 -6.85 2.71 -12.92
N PHE A 184 -6.92 1.49 -12.37
CA PHE A 184 -7.34 1.25 -10.99
C PHE A 184 -6.48 2.03 -9.98
N MET A 185 -5.18 1.83 -9.98
CA MET A 185 -4.22 2.57 -9.16
C MET A 185 -3.05 3.09 -10.00
N ILE A 186 -2.27 2.21 -10.60
CA ILE A 186 -1.07 2.53 -11.37
C ILE A 186 -1.32 2.21 -12.84
N PRO A 187 -0.90 3.09 -13.79
CA PRO A 187 -0.97 2.80 -15.21
C PRO A 187 0.10 1.75 -15.58
N LEU A 188 -0.27 0.48 -15.51
CA LEU A 188 0.60 -0.64 -15.87
C LEU A 188 0.40 -1.04 -17.34
N PRO A 189 1.48 -1.46 -18.04
CA PRO A 189 1.39 -2.06 -19.38
C PRO A 189 0.48 -3.29 -19.38
N LYS A 190 -0.26 -3.48 -20.47
CA LYS A 190 -1.21 -4.61 -20.63
C LYS A 190 -0.62 -5.98 -20.30
N PRO A 191 0.62 -6.34 -20.71
CA PRO A 191 1.21 -7.63 -20.34
C PRO A 191 1.29 -7.85 -18.83
N ILE A 192 1.74 -6.81 -18.10
CA ILE A 192 1.86 -6.87 -16.63
C ILE A 192 0.48 -7.03 -15.99
N VAL A 193 -0.51 -6.25 -16.44
CA VAL A 193 -1.89 -6.38 -15.95
C VAL A 193 -2.43 -7.78 -16.19
N ASN A 194 -2.20 -8.35 -17.37
CA ASN A 194 -2.65 -9.70 -17.70
C ASN A 194 -2.00 -10.76 -16.81
N THR A 195 -0.71 -10.65 -16.52
CA THR A 195 0.01 -11.56 -15.64
C THR A 195 -0.52 -11.47 -14.21
N ILE A 196 -0.68 -10.23 -13.68
CA ILE A 196 -1.21 -10.02 -12.34
C ILE A 196 -2.65 -10.52 -12.23
N THR A 197 -3.49 -10.34 -13.25
CA THR A 197 -4.90 -10.74 -13.20
C THR A 197 -5.13 -12.20 -13.59
N ALA A 198 -4.12 -12.93 -14.07
CA ALA A 198 -4.26 -14.33 -14.50
C ALA A 198 -4.82 -15.25 -13.38
N PRO A 199 -4.32 -15.22 -12.12
CA PRO A 199 -4.89 -16.06 -11.06
C PRO A 199 -6.37 -15.76 -10.79
N LEU A 200 -6.74 -14.47 -10.88
CA LEU A 200 -8.12 -14.04 -10.68
C LEU A 200 -9.05 -14.54 -11.78
N LYS A 201 -8.60 -14.46 -13.04
CA LYS A 201 -9.37 -14.95 -14.19
C LYS A 201 -9.63 -16.46 -14.14
N LEU A 202 -8.70 -17.23 -13.55
CA LEU A 202 -8.87 -18.66 -13.34
C LEU A 202 -9.97 -18.98 -12.32
N LEU A 203 -10.12 -18.15 -11.28
CA LEU A 203 -11.08 -18.40 -10.19
C LEU A 203 -12.44 -17.74 -10.44
N LEU A 204 -12.45 -16.49 -10.83
CA LEU A 204 -13.67 -15.68 -10.90
C LEU A 204 -14.18 -15.43 -12.33
N LYS A 205 -13.43 -15.84 -13.36
CA LYS A 205 -13.72 -15.59 -14.79
C LYS A 205 -13.84 -14.11 -15.20
N GLU A 206 -14.14 -13.24 -14.23
CA GLU A 206 -14.37 -11.80 -14.42
C GLU A 206 -13.85 -10.98 -13.23
N HIS A 207 -13.98 -9.65 -13.30
CA HIS A 207 -13.70 -8.75 -12.18
C HIS A 207 -14.65 -9.00 -11.02
N PRO A 208 -14.20 -8.78 -9.75
CA PRO A 208 -15.04 -8.94 -8.58
C PRO A 208 -16.33 -8.12 -8.68
N ARG A 209 -17.48 -8.79 -8.43
CA ARG A 209 -18.82 -8.18 -8.51
C ARG A 209 -19.54 -8.18 -7.16
N SER A 210 -19.02 -8.89 -6.19
CA SER A 210 -19.61 -9.05 -4.85
C SER A 210 -18.55 -8.95 -3.75
N MET A 211 -18.98 -8.73 -2.51
CA MET A 211 -18.08 -8.81 -1.35
C MET A 211 -17.38 -10.16 -1.24
N LYS A 212 -18.06 -11.25 -1.59
CA LYS A 212 -17.44 -12.59 -1.59
C LYS A 212 -16.28 -12.64 -2.58
N ASP A 213 -16.45 -12.10 -3.78
CA ASP A 213 -15.40 -12.08 -4.80
C ASP A 213 -14.21 -11.23 -4.35
N ILE A 214 -14.46 -10.11 -3.65
CA ILE A 214 -13.39 -9.26 -3.08
C ILE A 214 -12.60 -10.04 -2.04
N ILE A 215 -13.29 -10.69 -1.10
CA ILE A 215 -12.64 -11.50 -0.05
C ILE A 215 -11.80 -12.61 -0.70
N VAL A 216 -12.38 -13.35 -1.63
CA VAL A 216 -11.66 -14.42 -2.36
C VAL A 216 -10.43 -13.86 -3.07
N THR A 217 -10.58 -12.74 -3.77
CA THR A 217 -9.47 -12.06 -4.45
C THR A 217 -8.37 -11.67 -3.47
N THR A 218 -8.73 -10.97 -2.41
CA THR A 218 -7.77 -10.46 -1.40
C THR A 218 -7.04 -11.60 -0.72
N VAL A 219 -7.77 -12.65 -0.30
CA VAL A 219 -7.17 -13.84 0.33
C VAL A 219 -6.26 -14.58 -0.65
N LEU A 220 -6.68 -14.78 -1.90
CA LEU A 220 -5.88 -15.45 -2.92
C LEU A 220 -4.53 -14.76 -3.10
N TYR A 221 -4.54 -13.44 -3.36
CA TYR A 221 -3.29 -12.71 -3.56
C TYR A 221 -2.44 -12.65 -2.30
N THR A 222 -3.04 -12.53 -1.12
CA THR A 222 -2.31 -12.60 0.16
C THR A 222 -1.59 -13.95 0.29
N VAL A 223 -2.26 -15.05 0.02
CA VAL A 223 -1.66 -16.39 0.08
C VAL A 223 -0.55 -16.54 -0.96
N ILE A 224 -0.76 -16.10 -2.21
CA ILE A 224 0.28 -16.13 -3.26
C ILE A 224 1.51 -15.35 -2.81
N LEU A 225 1.35 -14.11 -2.32
CA LEU A 225 2.46 -13.25 -1.92
C LEU A 225 3.20 -13.77 -0.68
N ILE A 226 2.48 -14.36 0.28
CA ILE A 226 3.09 -15.06 1.43
C ILE A 226 3.89 -16.28 0.96
N THR A 227 3.33 -17.07 0.05
CA THR A 227 4.03 -18.24 -0.50
C THR A 227 5.31 -17.84 -1.24
N LEU A 228 5.23 -16.81 -2.08
CA LEU A 228 6.41 -16.26 -2.76
C LEU A 228 7.45 -15.71 -1.77
N SER A 229 7.01 -15.03 -0.71
CA SER A 229 7.88 -14.57 0.36
C SER A 229 8.58 -15.73 1.08
N TYR A 230 7.85 -16.80 1.37
CA TYR A 230 8.43 -18.00 1.98
C TYR A 230 9.46 -18.67 1.09
N MET A 231 9.17 -18.80 -0.21
CA MET A 231 10.13 -19.31 -1.18
C MET A 231 11.39 -18.43 -1.27
N LEU A 232 11.24 -17.12 -1.21
CA LEU A 232 12.34 -16.17 -1.21
C LEU A 232 13.21 -16.30 0.06
N ILE A 233 12.59 -16.46 1.23
CA ILE A 233 13.30 -16.72 2.50
C ILE A 233 14.15 -17.98 2.40
N LEU A 234 13.58 -19.07 1.86
CA LEU A 234 14.32 -20.33 1.68
C LEU A 234 15.47 -20.19 0.67
N ALA A 235 15.25 -19.50 -0.44
CA ALA A 235 16.25 -19.32 -1.50
C ALA A 235 17.44 -18.46 -1.04
N LEU A 236 17.18 -17.39 -0.30
CA LEU A 236 18.20 -16.42 0.12
C LEU A 236 18.69 -16.64 1.56
N LYS A 237 18.15 -17.64 2.28
CA LYS A 237 18.46 -17.93 3.70
C LYS A 237 18.31 -16.69 4.60
N LEU A 238 17.27 -15.89 4.36
CA LEU A 238 16.97 -14.64 5.08
C LEU A 238 16.50 -14.88 6.53
#